data_c6d414f439b094682173af5bea5f6dbe
#
_entry.id   c6d414f439b094682173af5bea5f6dbe
#
_cell.length_a   1.000
_cell.length_b   1.000
_cell.length_c   1.000
_cell.angle_alpha   90.00
_cell.angle_beta   90.00
_cell.angle_gamma   90.00
#
_symmetry.space_group_name_H-M   'P 1'
#
loop_
_entity.id
_entity.type
_entity.pdbx_description
1 polymer ?
#
loop_
_entity_poly.entity_id
_entity_poly.type
_entity_poly.pdbx_seq_one_letter_code
_entity_poly.pdbx_strand_id
1 'polypeptide(L)'
;MRKLRLDPYLLLLLVLALPALAPLAAPGYMFDAHDGRHSVFYVQMFDASIRDGALWPRWAMHHTQGLGYPTFLIQAPLGFYVAEVFVLLGLSITMSVKLAWLVGTLAGAWGIYRLTVYWLGDHAIAEWRAGGADGPRLDGVRLAAVASGLLYTYFPYHLVDLYVRAALADTLLLAWVPWLIYAFDRLLVLGSAPGWPRRLGVAALVLAGTLLTHAFALLSIAPLVVTLVVFRLAQRWRRNGFPWSETLLACAGGALALLIYAIFLVPLLVEGRYLNQQVYVSGGYDYRDHFVQVGQFLSPYWGFGYSDDPVGANDGMPFQLGLVQVVLAIVALFTVRRAERARAEMGYLLVVGVGLLFVMSPLARPLWDAVPPLAVIQFPWRLLALSGFVFSALGGLALWNLLPSALPGVRPEGGLVVMGALAMLASYPYIQANLSPIEPWREDGRAVYQFEREHPDMFGYTTWVTQPFTTTVLSAAYASPDYVEHHGDAPADGRLEITAGKGSVVESYVGGSSAGGVVAMQTPGTVRINVYYFPGWMV
;
A
#
# COMPACT_ATOMS: atom_id res chain seq x y z
N MET A 1 -1.54 -7.05 -37.29
CA MET A 1 -1.83 -6.43 -35.97
C MET A 1 -3.04 -7.15 -35.35
N ARG A 2 -2.86 -7.96 -34.28
CA ARG A 2 -3.98 -8.56 -33.54
C ARG A 2 -4.76 -7.40 -32.90
N LYS A 3 -6.01 -7.19 -33.27
CA LYS A 3 -6.90 -6.23 -32.59
C LYS A 3 -6.95 -6.61 -31.11
N LEU A 4 -6.50 -5.71 -30.22
CA LEU A 4 -6.71 -5.84 -28.78
C LEU A 4 -8.24 -5.82 -28.55
N ARG A 5 -8.83 -7.00 -28.37
CA ARG A 5 -10.22 -7.09 -27.93
C ARG A 5 -10.21 -6.92 -26.41
N LEU A 6 -10.78 -5.82 -25.93
CA LEU A 6 -10.99 -5.59 -24.49
C LEU A 6 -11.94 -6.66 -23.96
N ASP A 7 -11.63 -7.23 -22.80
CA ASP A 7 -12.52 -8.15 -22.11
C ASP A 7 -13.72 -7.37 -21.55
N PRO A 8 -14.97 -7.60 -22.04
CA PRO A 8 -16.11 -6.83 -21.62
C PRO A 8 -16.47 -7.02 -20.13
N TYR A 9 -16.13 -8.17 -19.54
CA TYR A 9 -16.37 -8.43 -18.12
C TYR A 9 -15.38 -7.68 -17.24
N LEU A 10 -14.13 -7.56 -17.67
CA LEU A 10 -13.16 -6.70 -16.99
C LEU A 10 -13.61 -5.24 -17.06
N LEU A 11 -14.07 -4.78 -18.22
CA LEU A 11 -14.60 -3.42 -18.36
C LEU A 11 -15.80 -3.20 -17.43
N LEU A 12 -16.72 -4.16 -17.38
CA LEU A 12 -17.86 -4.14 -16.46
C LEU A 12 -17.40 -4.02 -15.01
N LEU A 13 -16.42 -4.83 -14.57
CA LEU A 13 -15.86 -4.74 -13.23
C LEU A 13 -15.29 -3.35 -12.94
N LEU A 14 -14.46 -2.81 -13.85
CA LEU A 14 -13.83 -1.51 -13.65
C LEU A 14 -14.89 -0.38 -13.56
N VAL A 15 -15.94 -0.44 -14.36
CA VAL A 15 -17.06 0.53 -14.27
C VAL A 15 -17.82 0.38 -12.95
N LEU A 16 -18.11 -0.85 -12.52
CA LEU A 16 -18.81 -1.10 -11.25
C LEU A 16 -17.95 -0.83 -10.01
N ALA A 17 -16.63 -0.72 -10.17
CA ALA A 17 -15.71 -0.29 -9.11
C ALA A 17 -15.74 1.24 -8.88
N LEU A 18 -16.11 2.05 -9.88
CA LEU A 18 -16.07 3.51 -9.78
C LEU A 18 -16.95 4.09 -8.66
N PRO A 19 -18.16 3.58 -8.36
CA PRO A 19 -18.93 4.10 -7.24
C PRO A 19 -18.21 4.01 -5.89
N ALA A 20 -17.38 2.99 -5.67
CA ALA A 20 -16.54 2.91 -4.46
C ALA A 20 -15.52 4.05 -4.36
N LEU A 21 -15.18 4.68 -5.48
CA LEU A 21 -14.19 5.74 -5.60
C LEU A 21 -14.82 7.14 -5.78
N ALA A 22 -16.16 7.23 -5.71
CA ALA A 22 -16.88 8.48 -5.91
C ALA A 22 -16.40 9.64 -5.00
N PRO A 23 -16.08 9.44 -3.70
CA PRO A 23 -15.55 10.51 -2.86
C PRO A 23 -14.23 11.13 -3.36
N LEU A 24 -13.42 10.37 -4.11
CA LEU A 24 -12.18 10.91 -4.69
C LEU A 24 -12.44 11.98 -5.76
N ALA A 25 -13.59 11.91 -6.44
CA ALA A 25 -14.00 12.91 -7.43
C ALA A 25 -14.60 14.18 -6.81
N ALA A 26 -14.96 14.14 -5.53
CA ALA A 26 -15.52 15.29 -4.84
C ALA A 26 -14.45 16.38 -4.61
N PRO A 27 -14.86 17.68 -4.60
CA PRO A 27 -13.96 18.76 -4.23
C PRO A 27 -13.49 18.62 -2.77
N GLY A 28 -12.24 19.06 -2.49
CA GLY A 28 -11.61 18.90 -1.19
C GLY A 28 -10.72 17.66 -1.09
N TYR A 29 -10.11 17.47 0.09
CA TYR A 29 -9.19 16.37 0.37
C TYR A 29 -9.29 15.95 1.85
N MET A 30 -8.86 14.74 2.17
CA MET A 30 -8.97 14.13 3.51
C MET A 30 -7.76 14.49 4.39
N PHE A 31 -7.51 15.79 4.62
CA PHE A 31 -6.36 16.24 5.42
C PHE A 31 -6.43 15.78 6.89
N ASP A 32 -7.62 15.59 7.42
CA ASP A 32 -7.84 15.20 8.83
C ASP A 32 -7.92 13.67 9.01
N ALA A 33 -7.69 12.89 7.94
CA ALA A 33 -7.51 11.45 8.01
C ALA A 33 -6.14 11.10 8.58
N HIS A 34 -5.96 9.85 9.09
CA HIS A 34 -4.74 9.42 9.80
C HIS A 34 -3.44 9.74 9.06
N ASP A 35 -3.37 9.37 7.76
CA ASP A 35 -2.20 9.57 6.91
C ASP A 35 -2.45 10.60 5.80
N GLY A 36 -3.57 11.34 5.87
CA GLY A 36 -3.99 12.26 4.81
C GLY A 36 -2.97 13.35 4.53
N ARG A 37 -2.50 14.06 5.57
CA ARG A 37 -1.44 15.07 5.44
C ARG A 37 -0.12 14.45 4.98
N HIS A 38 0.26 13.27 5.52
CA HIS A 38 1.48 12.56 5.15
C HIS A 38 1.50 12.19 3.67
N SER A 39 0.38 11.73 3.13
CA SER A 39 0.26 11.38 1.72
C SER A 39 0.50 12.58 0.79
N VAL A 40 0.14 13.80 1.22
CA VAL A 40 0.36 15.02 0.45
C VAL A 40 1.80 15.51 0.58
N PHE A 41 2.27 15.76 1.80
CA PHE A 41 3.57 16.40 1.96
C PHE A 41 4.76 15.48 1.61
N TYR A 42 4.60 14.14 1.72
CA TYR A 42 5.64 13.24 1.21
C TYR A 42 5.74 13.28 -0.32
N VAL A 43 4.62 13.33 -1.04
CA VAL A 43 4.64 13.48 -2.51
C VAL A 43 5.24 14.84 -2.89
N GLN A 44 4.89 15.92 -2.20
CA GLN A 44 5.47 17.26 -2.43
C GLN A 44 6.99 17.26 -2.26
N MET A 45 7.51 16.74 -1.13
CA MET A 45 8.95 16.70 -0.89
C MET A 45 9.67 15.71 -1.82
N PHE A 46 8.97 14.68 -2.29
CA PHE A 46 9.48 13.76 -3.28
C PHE A 46 9.64 14.46 -4.65
N ASP A 47 8.61 15.21 -5.10
CA ASP A 47 8.65 16.04 -6.32
C ASP A 47 9.79 17.08 -6.26
N ALA A 48 9.92 17.78 -5.13
CA ALA A 48 11.01 18.73 -4.93
C ALA A 48 12.38 18.09 -5.13
N SER A 49 12.59 16.89 -4.58
CA SER A 49 13.85 16.15 -4.74
C SER A 49 14.06 15.66 -6.19
N ILE A 50 13.01 15.21 -6.87
CA ILE A 50 13.08 14.81 -8.29
C ILE A 50 13.45 16.01 -9.17
N ARG A 51 12.84 17.17 -8.95
CA ARG A 51 13.14 18.42 -9.70
C ARG A 51 14.55 18.93 -9.42
N ASP A 52 15.08 18.70 -8.23
CA ASP A 52 16.47 18.99 -7.84
C ASP A 52 17.48 17.97 -8.41
N GLY A 53 17.02 17.00 -9.22
CA GLY A 53 17.86 16.02 -9.94
C GLY A 53 18.08 14.71 -9.19
N ALA A 54 17.54 14.51 -7.99
CA ALA A 54 17.65 13.26 -7.24
C ALA A 54 16.63 12.24 -7.75
N LEU A 55 16.99 11.48 -8.79
CA LEU A 55 16.11 10.43 -9.34
C LEU A 55 15.76 9.32 -8.35
N TRP A 56 16.50 9.19 -7.26
CA TRP A 56 16.20 8.32 -6.11
C TRP A 56 16.23 9.17 -4.84
N PRO A 57 15.14 9.90 -4.53
CA PRO A 57 15.08 10.75 -3.35
C PRO A 57 15.39 9.99 -2.07
N ARG A 58 16.13 10.61 -1.17
CA ARG A 58 16.45 10.08 0.16
C ARG A 58 16.17 11.12 1.25
N TRP A 59 16.20 12.39 0.92
CA TRP A 59 16.10 13.53 1.81
C TRP A 59 14.78 14.27 1.62
N ALA A 60 14.23 14.79 2.69
CA ALA A 60 13.01 15.61 2.70
C ALA A 60 13.34 16.94 3.41
N MET A 61 13.57 18.00 2.64
CA MET A 61 14.17 19.25 3.13
C MET A 61 13.25 20.04 4.07
N HIS A 62 11.93 19.94 3.90
CA HIS A 62 10.98 20.64 4.78
C HIS A 62 10.89 20.07 6.19
N HIS A 63 11.22 18.78 6.38
CA HIS A 63 11.18 18.15 7.69
C HIS A 63 12.10 18.82 8.70
N THR A 64 11.79 18.61 9.98
CA THR A 64 12.50 19.21 11.11
C THR A 64 12.59 20.72 10.99
N GLN A 65 11.43 21.32 10.64
CA GLN A 65 11.25 22.75 10.43
C GLN A 65 12.27 23.35 9.46
N GLY A 66 12.51 22.65 8.36
CA GLY A 66 13.40 23.09 7.29
C GLY A 66 14.85 22.62 7.42
N LEU A 67 15.26 21.98 8.52
CA LEU A 67 16.61 21.41 8.65
C LEU A 67 16.80 20.12 7.86
N GLY A 68 15.68 19.50 7.40
CA GLY A 68 15.67 18.29 6.60
C GLY A 68 15.82 17.00 7.39
N TYR A 69 15.33 15.90 6.80
CA TYR A 69 15.40 14.56 7.38
C TYR A 69 15.48 13.50 6.27
N PRO A 70 16.17 12.37 6.47
CA PRO A 70 16.26 11.31 5.45
C PRO A 70 15.00 10.44 5.39
N THR A 71 13.85 11.05 5.17
CA THR A 71 12.51 10.43 5.18
C THR A 71 12.42 9.26 4.20
N PHE A 72 12.95 9.43 3.00
CA PHE A 72 12.89 8.40 1.95
C PHE A 72 13.94 7.29 2.11
N LEU A 73 14.71 7.31 3.20
CA LEU A 73 15.47 6.16 3.66
C LEU A 73 14.56 5.11 4.30
N ILE A 74 13.47 5.54 4.95
CA ILE A 74 12.53 4.68 5.67
C ILE A 74 11.17 4.52 4.96
N GLN A 75 10.83 5.45 4.09
CA GLN A 75 9.60 5.40 3.28
C GLN A 75 9.89 4.79 1.91
N ALA A 76 9.28 3.65 1.63
CA ALA A 76 9.46 2.95 0.34
C ALA A 76 8.92 3.81 -0.82
N PRO A 77 9.67 3.97 -1.94
CA PRO A 77 9.45 5.08 -2.86
C PRO A 77 8.38 4.83 -3.93
N LEU A 78 8.00 3.57 -4.21
CA LEU A 78 7.20 3.27 -5.41
C LEU A 78 5.81 3.92 -5.37
N GLY A 79 5.20 4.05 -4.19
CA GLY A 79 3.94 4.76 -4.02
C GLY A 79 4.04 6.22 -4.42
N PHE A 80 5.14 6.87 -4.06
CA PHE A 80 5.40 8.27 -4.42
C PHE A 80 5.68 8.43 -5.92
N TYR A 81 6.42 7.51 -6.55
CA TYR A 81 6.58 7.52 -8.02
C TYR A 81 5.26 7.40 -8.77
N VAL A 82 4.30 6.62 -8.26
CA VAL A 82 2.98 6.52 -8.90
C VAL A 82 2.24 7.87 -8.86
N ALA A 83 2.29 8.59 -7.73
CA ALA A 83 1.71 9.93 -7.62
C ALA A 83 2.50 10.95 -8.45
N GLU A 84 3.83 10.87 -8.43
CA GLU A 84 4.77 11.74 -9.15
C GLU A 84 4.51 11.79 -10.65
N VAL A 85 4.12 10.66 -11.27
CA VAL A 85 3.73 10.66 -12.70
C VAL A 85 2.65 11.69 -12.99
N PHE A 86 1.68 11.85 -12.10
CA PHE A 86 0.59 12.81 -12.25
C PHE A 86 1.03 14.24 -11.93
N VAL A 87 1.93 14.43 -10.96
CA VAL A 87 2.54 15.73 -10.65
C VAL A 87 3.34 16.24 -11.84
N LEU A 88 4.16 15.39 -12.45
CA LEU A 88 4.94 15.73 -13.66
C LEU A 88 4.05 16.02 -14.88
N LEU A 89 2.82 15.52 -14.92
CA LEU A 89 1.80 15.88 -15.92
C LEU A 89 1.12 17.23 -15.61
N GLY A 90 1.49 17.92 -14.53
CA GLY A 90 1.00 19.25 -14.17
C GLY A 90 -0.24 19.27 -13.27
N LEU A 91 -0.59 18.15 -12.65
CA LEU A 91 -1.69 18.10 -11.69
C LEU A 91 -1.21 18.52 -10.28
N SER A 92 -2.14 19.03 -9.46
CA SER A 92 -1.83 19.36 -8.06
C SER A 92 -1.47 18.11 -7.26
N ILE A 93 -0.79 18.27 -6.14
CA ILE A 93 -0.33 17.15 -5.28
C ILE A 93 -1.53 16.32 -4.79
N THR A 94 -2.56 16.95 -4.26
CA THR A 94 -3.77 16.26 -3.78
C THR A 94 -4.49 15.51 -4.89
N MET A 95 -4.58 16.06 -6.09
CA MET A 95 -5.17 15.37 -7.24
C MET A 95 -4.32 14.18 -7.67
N SER A 96 -3.00 14.31 -7.65
CA SER A 96 -2.05 13.24 -7.99
C SER A 96 -2.16 12.07 -7.02
N VAL A 97 -2.29 12.33 -5.72
CA VAL A 97 -2.55 11.31 -4.70
C VAL A 97 -3.88 10.61 -4.94
N LYS A 98 -4.97 11.36 -5.19
CA LYS A 98 -6.29 10.78 -5.51
C LYS A 98 -6.25 9.86 -6.74
N LEU A 99 -5.53 10.27 -7.79
CA LEU A 99 -5.36 9.45 -9.00
C LEU A 99 -4.49 8.22 -8.76
N ALA A 100 -3.48 8.30 -7.91
CA ALA A 100 -2.70 7.14 -7.50
C ALA A 100 -3.59 6.11 -6.79
N TRP A 101 -4.46 6.52 -5.87
CA TRP A 101 -5.45 5.65 -5.23
C TRP A 101 -6.44 5.04 -6.22
N LEU A 102 -6.96 5.84 -7.17
CA LEU A 102 -7.84 5.34 -8.25
C LEU A 102 -7.15 4.22 -9.03
N VAL A 103 -5.93 4.47 -9.51
CA VAL A 103 -5.16 3.49 -10.30
C VAL A 103 -4.85 2.25 -9.47
N GLY A 104 -4.43 2.40 -8.22
CA GLY A 104 -4.14 1.29 -7.32
C GLY A 104 -5.37 0.39 -7.08
N THR A 105 -6.51 0.99 -6.76
CA THR A 105 -7.75 0.24 -6.51
C THR A 105 -8.21 -0.52 -7.75
N LEU A 106 -8.21 0.10 -8.93
CA LEU A 106 -8.59 -0.55 -10.18
C LEU A 106 -7.59 -1.65 -10.59
N ALA A 107 -6.29 -1.45 -10.33
CA ALA A 107 -5.26 -2.46 -10.58
C ALA A 107 -5.45 -3.69 -9.67
N GLY A 108 -5.82 -3.50 -8.40
CA GLY A 108 -6.15 -4.57 -7.47
C GLY A 108 -7.38 -5.36 -7.91
N ALA A 109 -8.46 -4.67 -8.27
CA ALA A 109 -9.68 -5.28 -8.82
C ALA A 109 -9.37 -6.12 -10.08
N TRP A 110 -8.56 -5.59 -10.98
CA TRP A 110 -8.11 -6.33 -12.15
C TRP A 110 -7.26 -7.55 -11.77
N GLY A 111 -6.38 -7.43 -10.80
CA GLY A 111 -5.52 -8.52 -10.33
C GLY A 111 -6.31 -9.71 -9.83
N ILE A 112 -7.29 -9.49 -8.94
CA ILE A 112 -8.11 -10.58 -8.38
C ILE A 112 -9.05 -11.18 -9.44
N TYR A 113 -9.56 -10.36 -10.38
CA TYR A 113 -10.30 -10.83 -11.55
C TYR A 113 -9.45 -11.84 -12.36
N ARG A 114 -8.22 -11.47 -12.68
CA ARG A 114 -7.28 -12.32 -13.43
C ARG A 114 -6.92 -13.60 -12.70
N LEU A 115 -6.72 -13.52 -11.39
CA LEU A 115 -6.44 -14.67 -10.55
C LEU A 115 -7.63 -15.64 -10.50
N THR A 116 -8.86 -15.12 -10.31
CA THR A 116 -10.07 -15.95 -10.27
C THR A 116 -10.33 -16.65 -11.59
N VAL A 117 -10.18 -15.94 -12.72
CA VAL A 117 -10.26 -16.56 -14.06
C VAL A 117 -9.21 -17.66 -14.21
N TYR A 118 -7.99 -17.43 -13.73
CA TYR A 118 -6.91 -18.42 -13.81
C TYR A 118 -7.23 -19.68 -12.95
N TRP A 119 -7.71 -19.52 -11.73
CA TRP A 119 -8.01 -20.64 -10.85
C TRP A 119 -9.24 -21.45 -11.29
N LEU A 120 -10.24 -20.81 -11.89
CA LEU A 120 -11.45 -21.51 -12.38
C LEU A 120 -11.29 -22.08 -13.79
N GLY A 121 -10.37 -21.55 -14.61
CA GLY A 121 -10.06 -22.11 -15.92
C GLY A 121 -9.56 -21.09 -16.94
N ASP A 122 -8.30 -21.20 -17.32
CA ASP A 122 -7.67 -20.37 -18.38
C ASP A 122 -8.25 -20.62 -19.80
N HIS A 123 -8.98 -21.72 -20.00
CA HIS A 123 -9.52 -22.12 -21.31
C HIS A 123 -10.58 -21.15 -21.86
N ALA A 124 -11.42 -20.59 -21.01
CA ALA A 124 -12.48 -19.66 -21.40
C ALA A 124 -11.94 -18.39 -22.10
N ILE A 125 -10.76 -17.90 -21.73
CA ILE A 125 -10.12 -16.76 -22.41
C ILE A 125 -9.51 -17.16 -23.74
N ALA A 126 -8.95 -18.37 -23.85
CA ALA A 126 -8.36 -18.86 -25.08
C ALA A 126 -9.43 -19.07 -26.17
N GLU A 127 -10.58 -19.63 -25.81
CA GLU A 127 -11.72 -19.83 -26.72
C GLU A 127 -12.32 -18.50 -27.20
N TRP A 128 -12.48 -17.53 -26.28
CA TRP A 128 -12.94 -16.18 -26.67
C TRP A 128 -11.98 -15.48 -27.65
N ARG A 129 -10.67 -15.64 -27.43
CA ARG A 129 -9.63 -15.11 -28.36
C ARG A 129 -9.62 -15.81 -29.72
N ALA A 130 -10.04 -17.06 -29.78
CA ALA A 130 -10.07 -17.85 -31.00
C ALA A 130 -11.27 -17.53 -31.93
N GLY A 131 -12.26 -16.75 -31.45
CA GLY A 131 -13.27 -16.16 -32.35
C GLY A 131 -14.46 -17.06 -32.70
N GLY A 132 -14.96 -17.86 -31.77
CA GLY A 132 -16.25 -18.53 -31.94
C GLY A 132 -17.39 -17.51 -32.11
N ALA A 133 -18.11 -17.59 -33.23
CA ALA A 133 -19.03 -16.58 -33.77
C ALA A 133 -20.42 -16.54 -33.13
N ASP A 134 -20.64 -17.20 -31.99
CA ASP A 134 -21.91 -17.11 -31.27
C ASP A 134 -21.87 -15.94 -30.29
N GLY A 135 -22.93 -15.11 -30.33
CA GLY A 135 -23.07 -13.88 -29.56
C GLY A 135 -22.80 -14.04 -28.05
N PRO A 136 -22.72 -12.96 -27.28
CA PRO A 136 -22.16 -12.95 -25.92
C PRO A 136 -23.01 -13.85 -25.01
N ARG A 137 -22.63 -15.13 -24.93
CA ARG A 137 -23.06 -15.97 -23.81
C ARG A 137 -22.36 -15.46 -22.58
N LEU A 138 -23.13 -15.11 -21.53
CA LEU A 138 -22.58 -14.76 -20.24
C LEU A 138 -21.68 -15.90 -19.77
N ASP A 139 -20.37 -15.63 -19.62
CA ASP A 139 -19.38 -16.59 -19.20
C ASP A 139 -19.38 -16.63 -17.66
N GLY A 140 -19.84 -17.72 -17.07
CA GLY A 140 -19.97 -17.87 -15.62
C GLY A 140 -18.63 -17.72 -14.88
N VAL A 141 -17.51 -18.17 -15.47
CA VAL A 141 -16.15 -18.00 -14.86
C VAL A 141 -15.81 -16.52 -14.76
N ARG A 142 -16.09 -15.74 -15.81
CA ARG A 142 -15.81 -14.31 -15.83
C ARG A 142 -16.72 -13.53 -14.89
N LEU A 143 -17.98 -13.94 -14.77
CA LEU A 143 -18.92 -13.36 -13.80
C LEU A 143 -18.49 -13.66 -12.35
N ALA A 144 -18.01 -14.88 -12.06
CA ALA A 144 -17.42 -15.19 -10.75
C ALA A 144 -16.17 -14.33 -10.48
N ALA A 145 -15.38 -14.07 -11.50
CA ALA A 145 -14.22 -13.17 -11.40
C ALA A 145 -14.63 -11.69 -11.19
N VAL A 146 -15.72 -11.23 -11.84
CA VAL A 146 -16.32 -9.91 -11.55
C VAL A 146 -16.79 -9.85 -10.11
N ALA A 147 -17.48 -10.88 -9.61
CA ALA A 147 -17.90 -10.95 -8.22
C ALA A 147 -16.71 -10.89 -7.24
N SER A 148 -15.62 -11.64 -7.50
CA SER A 148 -14.38 -11.53 -6.70
C SER A 148 -13.82 -10.11 -6.72
N GLY A 149 -13.81 -9.46 -7.88
CA GLY A 149 -13.31 -8.09 -8.04
C GLY A 149 -14.16 -7.08 -7.28
N LEU A 150 -15.49 -7.22 -7.31
CA LEU A 150 -16.40 -6.37 -6.54
C LEU A 150 -16.24 -6.60 -5.02
N LEU A 151 -16.21 -7.87 -4.58
CA LEU A 151 -15.97 -8.19 -3.17
C LEU A 151 -14.65 -7.59 -2.67
N TYR A 152 -13.62 -7.54 -3.51
CA TYR A 152 -12.33 -6.96 -3.18
C TYR A 152 -12.38 -5.43 -3.12
N THR A 153 -12.92 -4.79 -4.16
CA THR A 153 -13.03 -3.33 -4.23
C THR A 153 -13.87 -2.78 -3.08
N TYR A 154 -14.99 -3.45 -2.78
CA TYR A 154 -15.93 -3.06 -1.73
C TYR A 154 -15.65 -3.73 -0.38
N PHE A 155 -14.46 -4.30 -0.19
CA PHE A 155 -14.06 -4.82 1.12
C PHE A 155 -13.92 -3.64 2.09
N PRO A 156 -14.55 -3.70 3.28
CA PRO A 156 -14.60 -2.55 4.18
C PRO A 156 -13.23 -1.96 4.51
N TYR A 157 -12.22 -2.81 4.77
CA TYR A 157 -10.88 -2.30 5.09
C TYR A 157 -10.20 -1.57 3.92
N HIS A 158 -10.52 -1.88 2.66
CA HIS A 158 -10.03 -1.10 1.52
C HIS A 158 -10.61 0.32 1.53
N LEU A 159 -11.88 0.46 1.93
CA LEU A 159 -12.52 1.77 2.09
C LEU A 159 -11.96 2.51 3.32
N VAL A 160 -11.56 1.77 4.38
CA VAL A 160 -10.85 2.34 5.52
C VAL A 160 -9.51 2.93 5.09
N ASP A 161 -8.69 2.20 4.35
CA ASP A 161 -7.39 2.69 3.87
C ASP A 161 -7.53 3.92 2.96
N LEU A 162 -8.62 3.98 2.16
CA LEU A 162 -8.91 5.13 1.30
C LEU A 162 -9.43 6.34 2.09
N TYR A 163 -10.42 6.15 2.98
CA TYR A 163 -11.24 7.27 3.48
C TYR A 163 -11.07 7.59 4.95
N VAL A 164 -10.73 6.60 5.77
CA VAL A 164 -10.46 6.80 7.20
C VAL A 164 -8.97 7.08 7.42
N ARG A 165 -8.12 6.31 6.73
CA ARG A 165 -6.67 6.46 6.87
C ARG A 165 -6.07 7.42 5.85
N ALA A 166 -6.59 7.44 4.62
CA ALA A 166 -6.00 8.15 3.48
C ALA A 166 -4.51 7.80 3.28
N ALA A 167 -4.18 6.51 3.43
CA ALA A 167 -2.82 5.99 3.43
C ALA A 167 -2.38 5.62 2.01
N LEU A 168 -1.48 6.43 1.41
CA LEU A 168 -1.06 6.24 0.02
C LEU A 168 -0.37 4.88 -0.20
N ALA A 169 0.62 4.56 0.61
CA ALA A 169 1.41 3.35 0.44
C ALA A 169 0.60 2.08 0.75
N ASP A 170 -0.20 2.07 1.83
CA ASP A 170 -1.04 0.92 2.19
C ASP A 170 -2.09 0.64 1.11
N THR A 171 -2.79 1.68 0.62
CA THR A 171 -3.78 1.51 -0.47
C THR A 171 -3.15 0.98 -1.76
N LEU A 172 -1.97 1.48 -2.14
CA LEU A 172 -1.27 0.97 -3.31
C LEU A 172 -0.72 -0.44 -3.10
N LEU A 173 -0.40 -0.83 -1.86
CA LEU A 173 0.01 -2.18 -1.52
C LEU A 173 -1.11 -3.20 -1.82
N LEU A 174 -2.37 -2.85 -1.60
CA LEU A 174 -3.53 -3.68 -1.94
C LEU A 174 -3.57 -4.04 -3.43
N ALA A 175 -3.11 -3.15 -4.30
CA ALA A 175 -3.04 -3.44 -5.73
C ALA A 175 -2.15 -4.66 -6.04
N TRP A 176 -1.05 -4.82 -5.33
CA TRP A 176 -0.05 -5.86 -5.58
C TRP A 176 -0.47 -7.26 -5.14
N VAL A 177 -1.25 -7.39 -4.05
CA VAL A 177 -1.54 -8.68 -3.42
C VAL A 177 -2.10 -9.72 -4.40
N PRO A 178 -3.16 -9.44 -5.20
CA PRO A 178 -3.68 -10.42 -6.15
C PRO A 178 -2.69 -10.76 -7.27
N TRP A 179 -1.92 -9.78 -7.76
CA TRP A 179 -0.91 -10.00 -8.80
C TRP A 179 0.25 -10.84 -8.29
N LEU A 180 0.63 -10.65 -7.04
CA LEU A 180 1.70 -11.40 -6.38
C LEU A 180 1.35 -12.89 -6.30
N ILE A 181 0.15 -13.19 -5.82
CA ILE A 181 -0.36 -14.57 -5.79
C ILE A 181 -0.49 -15.14 -7.20
N TYR A 182 -1.03 -14.38 -8.16
CA TYR A 182 -1.16 -14.82 -9.55
C TYR A 182 0.20 -15.13 -10.19
N ALA A 183 1.21 -14.28 -9.98
CA ALA A 183 2.52 -14.44 -10.59
C ALA A 183 3.27 -15.67 -10.03
N PHE A 184 3.32 -15.80 -8.70
CA PHE A 184 3.97 -16.95 -8.06
C PHE A 184 3.22 -18.26 -8.29
N ASP A 185 1.90 -18.25 -8.26
CA ASP A 185 1.11 -19.44 -8.52
C ASP A 185 1.34 -19.96 -9.94
N ARG A 186 1.34 -19.10 -10.94
CA ARG A 186 1.68 -19.48 -12.32
C ARG A 186 3.11 -19.95 -12.47
N LEU A 187 4.05 -19.35 -11.76
CA LEU A 187 5.45 -19.79 -11.79
C LEU A 187 5.56 -21.24 -11.28
N LEU A 188 4.90 -21.54 -10.16
CA LEU A 188 4.97 -22.84 -9.51
C LEU A 188 4.14 -23.92 -10.22
N VAL A 189 2.92 -23.59 -10.68
CA VAL A 189 2.04 -24.54 -11.37
C VAL A 189 2.58 -24.92 -12.73
N LEU A 190 3.12 -23.99 -13.50
CA LEU A 190 3.68 -24.24 -14.82
C LEU A 190 5.16 -24.66 -14.78
N GLY A 191 5.86 -24.45 -13.68
CA GLY A 191 7.24 -24.86 -13.47
C GLY A 191 8.17 -24.45 -14.60
N SER A 192 9.02 -25.40 -15.04
CA SER A 192 9.99 -25.23 -16.11
C SER A 192 9.41 -25.30 -17.54
N ALA A 193 8.08 -25.37 -17.73
CA ALA A 193 7.44 -25.33 -19.03
C ALA A 193 7.87 -24.10 -19.88
N PRO A 194 7.77 -24.14 -21.22
CA PRO A 194 8.18 -23.03 -22.08
C PRO A 194 7.69 -21.68 -21.61
N GLY A 195 8.57 -20.67 -21.61
CA GLY A 195 8.30 -19.33 -21.09
C GLY A 195 8.56 -19.15 -19.59
N TRP A 196 9.19 -20.12 -18.91
CA TRP A 196 9.54 -20.01 -17.49
C TRP A 196 10.42 -18.78 -17.14
N PRO A 197 11.38 -18.32 -17.99
CA PRO A 197 12.17 -17.14 -17.63
C PRO A 197 11.31 -15.88 -17.52
N ARG A 198 10.32 -15.74 -18.42
CA ARG A 198 9.37 -14.63 -18.36
C ARG A 198 8.49 -14.70 -17.09
N ARG A 199 8.03 -15.90 -16.71
CA ARG A 199 7.24 -16.07 -15.49
C ARG A 199 8.06 -15.76 -14.25
N LEU A 200 9.31 -16.21 -14.21
CA LEU A 200 10.27 -15.88 -13.15
C LEU A 200 10.50 -14.38 -13.04
N GLY A 201 10.80 -13.71 -14.16
CA GLY A 201 10.98 -12.25 -14.19
C GLY A 201 9.74 -11.49 -13.72
N VAL A 202 8.53 -11.91 -14.15
CA VAL A 202 7.28 -11.30 -13.71
C VAL A 202 7.07 -11.50 -12.20
N ALA A 203 7.28 -12.70 -11.67
CA ALA A 203 7.15 -12.97 -10.23
C ALA A 203 8.13 -12.14 -9.40
N ALA A 204 9.39 -12.05 -9.85
CA ALA A 204 10.40 -11.23 -9.20
C ALA A 204 10.06 -9.73 -9.22
N LEU A 205 9.62 -9.20 -10.36
CA LEU A 205 9.24 -7.78 -10.50
C LEU A 205 8.00 -7.43 -9.67
N VAL A 206 6.99 -8.30 -9.64
CA VAL A 206 5.78 -8.07 -8.84
C VAL A 206 6.10 -8.10 -7.35
N LEU A 207 6.94 -9.04 -6.88
CA LEU A 207 7.37 -9.07 -5.48
C LEU A 207 8.24 -7.84 -5.15
N ALA A 208 9.20 -7.48 -5.99
CA ALA A 208 10.02 -6.29 -5.80
C ALA A 208 9.17 -5.01 -5.75
N GLY A 209 8.20 -4.88 -6.67
CA GLY A 209 7.24 -3.77 -6.67
C GLY A 209 6.41 -3.71 -5.39
N THR A 210 5.95 -4.86 -4.90
CA THR A 210 5.27 -4.96 -3.60
C THR A 210 6.15 -4.43 -2.47
N LEU A 211 7.40 -4.89 -2.39
CA LEU A 211 8.35 -4.50 -1.35
C LEU A 211 8.75 -3.02 -1.44
N LEU A 212 8.89 -2.48 -2.65
CA LEU A 212 9.20 -1.06 -2.90
C LEU A 212 8.00 -0.13 -2.70
N THR A 213 6.78 -0.65 -2.55
CA THR A 213 5.59 0.17 -2.29
C THR A 213 5.44 0.50 -0.82
N HIS A 214 5.81 -0.41 0.09
CA HIS A 214 5.67 -0.17 1.53
C HIS A 214 6.81 -0.85 2.30
N ALA A 215 7.45 -0.13 3.20
CA ALA A 215 8.58 -0.64 3.98
C ALA A 215 8.24 -1.92 4.78
N PHE A 216 7.00 -2.05 5.26
CA PHE A 216 6.56 -3.20 6.05
C PHE A 216 6.11 -4.41 5.19
N ALA A 217 6.06 -4.28 3.87
CA ALA A 217 5.58 -5.34 2.97
C ALA A 217 6.39 -6.63 3.10
N LEU A 218 7.67 -6.54 3.43
CA LEU A 218 8.53 -7.70 3.67
C LEU A 218 8.01 -8.56 4.84
N LEU A 219 7.51 -7.93 5.90
CA LEU A 219 7.03 -8.61 7.11
C LEU A 219 5.54 -8.93 7.05
N SER A 220 4.74 -8.10 6.39
CA SER A 220 3.28 -8.26 6.34
C SER A 220 2.80 -9.07 5.14
N ILE A 221 3.35 -8.84 3.93
CA ILE A 221 2.85 -9.43 2.68
C ILE A 221 3.68 -10.63 2.21
N ALA A 222 5.02 -10.58 2.33
CA ALA A 222 5.87 -11.67 1.87
C ALA A 222 5.55 -13.03 2.52
N PRO A 223 5.14 -13.13 3.81
CA PRO A 223 4.69 -14.39 4.40
C PRO A 223 3.54 -15.05 3.65
N LEU A 224 2.62 -14.28 3.04
CA LEU A 224 1.54 -14.84 2.20
C LEU A 224 2.10 -15.60 0.99
N VAL A 225 3.15 -15.07 0.35
CA VAL A 225 3.84 -15.78 -0.74
C VAL A 225 4.48 -17.05 -0.25
N VAL A 226 5.11 -17.01 0.92
CA VAL A 226 5.73 -18.21 1.53
C VAL A 226 4.68 -19.30 1.77
N THR A 227 3.50 -18.95 2.32
CA THR A 227 2.41 -19.92 2.51
C THR A 227 1.93 -20.52 1.19
N LEU A 228 1.82 -19.71 0.11
CA LEU A 228 1.47 -20.19 -1.23
C LEU A 228 2.54 -21.14 -1.78
N VAL A 229 3.81 -20.79 -1.65
CA VAL A 229 4.95 -21.63 -2.09
C VAL A 229 4.89 -22.98 -1.36
N VAL A 230 4.79 -22.97 -0.04
CA VAL A 230 4.68 -24.18 0.77
C VAL A 230 3.48 -25.03 0.35
N PHE A 231 2.32 -24.42 0.15
CA PHE A 231 1.11 -25.09 -0.31
C PHE A 231 1.32 -25.79 -1.67
N ARG A 232 1.88 -25.11 -2.67
CA ARG A 232 2.10 -25.67 -4.01
C ARG A 232 3.18 -26.75 -4.02
N LEU A 233 4.28 -26.55 -3.29
CA LEU A 233 5.33 -27.55 -3.18
C LEU A 233 4.81 -28.81 -2.46
N ALA A 234 4.03 -28.68 -1.39
CA ALA A 234 3.42 -29.80 -0.70
C ALA A 234 2.44 -30.59 -1.60
N GLN A 235 1.63 -29.90 -2.44
CA GLN A 235 0.76 -30.55 -3.41
C GLN A 235 1.55 -31.39 -4.42
N ARG A 236 2.65 -30.85 -4.95
CA ARG A 236 3.49 -31.56 -5.91
C ARG A 236 4.24 -32.72 -5.27
N TRP A 237 4.81 -32.51 -4.09
CA TRP A 237 5.52 -33.55 -3.37
C TRP A 237 4.67 -34.80 -3.14
N ARG A 238 3.43 -34.62 -2.73
CA ARG A 238 2.49 -35.74 -2.54
C ARG A 238 2.17 -36.54 -3.81
N ARG A 239 2.38 -35.93 -5.00
CA ARG A 239 2.05 -36.56 -6.29
C ARG A 239 3.27 -37.16 -7.01
N ASN A 240 4.41 -36.44 -7.01
CA ASN A 240 5.51 -36.72 -7.92
C ASN A 240 6.89 -36.75 -7.23
N GLY A 241 6.97 -36.83 -5.90
CA GLY A 241 8.23 -36.67 -5.17
C GLY A 241 8.62 -35.21 -5.00
N PHE A 242 9.79 -34.94 -4.41
CA PHE A 242 10.18 -33.57 -4.05
C PHE A 242 10.38 -32.69 -5.30
N PRO A 243 9.70 -31.53 -5.38
CA PRO A 243 9.66 -30.68 -6.57
C PRO A 243 10.85 -29.71 -6.62
N TRP A 244 12.06 -30.23 -6.90
CA TRP A 244 13.30 -29.43 -6.90
C TRP A 244 13.26 -28.25 -7.85
N SER A 245 12.72 -28.43 -9.07
CA SER A 245 12.67 -27.35 -10.07
C SER A 245 11.79 -26.18 -9.63
N GLU A 246 10.64 -26.47 -9.05
CA GLU A 246 9.71 -25.45 -8.55
C GLU A 246 10.27 -24.76 -7.29
N THR A 247 10.95 -25.51 -6.42
CA THR A 247 11.66 -24.94 -5.27
C THR A 247 12.74 -23.96 -5.72
N LEU A 248 13.58 -24.36 -6.69
CA LEU A 248 14.61 -23.48 -7.24
C LEU A 248 14.00 -22.24 -7.91
N LEU A 249 12.89 -22.39 -8.66
CA LEU A 249 12.19 -21.26 -9.26
C LEU A 249 11.62 -20.30 -8.23
N ALA A 250 11.04 -20.81 -7.13
CA ALA A 250 10.54 -19.98 -6.03
C ALA A 250 11.68 -19.21 -5.36
N CYS A 251 12.78 -19.91 -5.03
CA CYS A 251 13.97 -19.28 -4.42
C CYS A 251 14.60 -18.24 -5.36
N ALA A 252 14.72 -18.55 -6.65
CA ALA A 252 15.26 -17.61 -7.65
C ALA A 252 14.38 -16.38 -7.79
N GLY A 253 13.04 -16.54 -7.81
CA GLY A 253 12.08 -15.42 -7.85
C GLY A 253 12.20 -14.52 -6.63
N GLY A 254 12.29 -15.10 -5.44
CA GLY A 254 12.51 -14.38 -4.19
C GLY A 254 13.86 -13.66 -4.17
N ALA A 255 14.94 -14.34 -4.54
CA ALA A 255 16.29 -13.78 -4.57
C ALA A 255 16.42 -12.60 -5.56
N LEU A 256 15.87 -12.74 -6.77
CA LEU A 256 15.83 -11.65 -7.75
C LEU A 256 15.01 -10.46 -7.25
N ALA A 257 13.89 -10.70 -6.60
CA ALA A 257 13.08 -9.63 -6.01
C ALA A 257 13.85 -8.90 -4.91
N LEU A 258 14.51 -9.64 -4.01
CA LEU A 258 15.34 -9.06 -2.95
C LEU A 258 16.55 -8.30 -3.50
N LEU A 259 17.15 -8.77 -4.61
CA LEU A 259 18.24 -8.07 -5.28
C LEU A 259 17.77 -6.72 -5.85
N ILE A 260 16.59 -6.65 -6.45
CA ILE A 260 15.99 -5.39 -6.91
C ILE A 260 15.65 -4.50 -5.70
N TYR A 261 15.06 -5.07 -4.67
CA TYR A 261 14.69 -4.34 -3.45
C TYR A 261 15.90 -3.84 -2.65
N ALA A 262 17.10 -4.43 -2.87
CA ALA A 262 18.32 -4.07 -2.15
C ALA A 262 18.70 -2.60 -2.28
N ILE A 263 18.31 -1.92 -3.36
CA ILE A 263 18.53 -0.47 -3.53
C ILE A 263 17.89 0.36 -2.41
N PHE A 264 16.78 -0.13 -1.84
CA PHE A 264 16.10 0.47 -0.68
C PHE A 264 16.53 -0.21 0.62
N LEU A 265 16.54 -1.55 0.65
CA LEU A 265 16.78 -2.32 1.87
C LEU A 265 18.19 -2.14 2.43
N VAL A 266 19.22 -2.12 1.58
CA VAL A 266 20.62 -2.00 2.06
C VAL A 266 20.87 -0.64 2.72
N PRO A 267 20.52 0.51 2.12
CA PRO A 267 20.60 1.78 2.83
C PRO A 267 19.80 1.80 4.13
N LEU A 268 18.57 1.28 4.14
CA LEU A 268 17.74 1.21 5.35
C LEU A 268 18.46 0.44 6.49
N LEU A 269 19.05 -0.71 6.19
CA LEU A 269 19.74 -1.54 7.19
C LEU A 269 21.08 -0.92 7.65
N VAL A 270 21.83 -0.31 6.73
CA VAL A 270 23.17 0.23 7.03
C VAL A 270 23.09 1.61 7.69
N GLU A 271 22.23 2.49 7.18
CA GLU A 271 22.13 3.88 7.60
C GLU A 271 21.00 4.13 8.61
N GLY A 272 20.05 3.22 8.73
CA GLY A 272 18.98 3.29 9.73
C GLY A 272 19.49 3.43 11.17
N ARG A 273 20.72 2.96 11.47
CA ARG A 273 21.41 3.18 12.76
C ARG A 273 21.65 4.65 13.09
N TYR A 274 21.60 5.53 12.10
CA TYR A 274 21.76 6.98 12.28
C TYR A 274 20.45 7.70 12.59
N LEU A 275 19.36 6.95 12.68
CA LEU A 275 18.03 7.46 13.01
C LEU A 275 17.62 6.99 14.40
N ASN A 276 16.84 7.80 15.09
CA ASN A 276 16.14 7.38 16.31
C ASN A 276 14.95 6.48 15.95
N GLN A 277 15.21 5.17 15.80
CA GLN A 277 14.18 4.20 15.40
C GLN A 277 13.16 3.89 16.50
N GLN A 278 13.46 4.23 17.76
CA GLN A 278 12.56 3.96 18.89
C GLN A 278 11.20 4.62 18.72
N VAL A 279 11.16 5.78 18.09
CA VAL A 279 9.91 6.55 17.82
C VAL A 279 8.91 5.73 17.00
N TYR A 280 9.36 4.82 16.14
CA TYR A 280 8.48 4.05 15.24
C TYR A 280 7.96 2.75 15.82
N VAL A 281 8.31 2.38 17.05
CA VAL A 281 7.91 1.12 17.70
C VAL A 281 7.46 1.30 19.16
N SER A 282 7.26 2.54 19.61
CA SER A 282 6.87 2.86 20.98
C SER A 282 5.72 3.88 21.02
N GLY A 283 5.13 4.08 22.17
CA GLY A 283 3.98 4.96 22.33
C GLY A 283 2.79 4.48 21.51
N GLY A 284 2.14 5.36 20.76
CA GLY A 284 1.00 5.02 19.89
C GLY A 284 1.31 4.05 18.75
N TYR A 285 2.56 3.56 18.62
CA TYR A 285 2.98 2.55 17.65
C TYR A 285 3.29 1.18 18.28
N ASP A 286 2.98 0.98 19.57
CA ASP A 286 3.15 -0.33 20.22
C ASP A 286 2.04 -1.29 19.77
N TYR A 287 2.39 -2.35 19.04
CA TYR A 287 1.44 -3.33 18.53
C TYR A 287 0.54 -3.95 19.62
N ARG A 288 0.97 -3.93 20.89
CA ARG A 288 0.23 -4.50 22.03
C ARG A 288 -1.12 -3.84 22.24
N ASP A 289 -1.26 -2.60 21.84
CA ASP A 289 -2.47 -1.80 22.02
C ASP A 289 -3.42 -1.87 20.81
N HIS A 290 -3.03 -2.60 19.74
CA HIS A 290 -3.70 -2.56 18.44
C HIS A 290 -4.19 -3.92 17.92
N PHE A 291 -4.34 -4.91 18.78
CA PHE A 291 -4.95 -6.20 18.41
C PHE A 291 -6.45 -6.04 18.17
N VAL A 292 -6.97 -6.78 17.17
CA VAL A 292 -8.40 -6.77 16.83
C VAL A 292 -9.16 -7.78 17.70
N GLN A 293 -10.15 -7.31 18.42
CA GLN A 293 -11.05 -8.19 19.17
C GLN A 293 -11.98 -8.95 18.21
N VAL A 294 -12.35 -10.19 18.58
CA VAL A 294 -13.17 -11.04 17.71
C VAL A 294 -14.49 -10.40 17.30
N GLY A 295 -15.13 -9.63 18.21
CA GLY A 295 -16.36 -8.90 17.93
C GLY A 295 -16.20 -7.80 16.89
N GLN A 296 -15.03 -7.17 16.81
CA GLN A 296 -14.77 -6.08 15.86
C GLN A 296 -14.73 -6.56 14.41
N PHE A 297 -14.35 -7.82 14.15
CA PHE A 297 -14.39 -8.40 12.81
C PHE A 297 -15.81 -8.47 12.21
N LEU A 298 -16.83 -8.47 13.05
CA LEU A 298 -18.24 -8.55 12.64
C LEU A 298 -19.03 -7.26 12.95
N SER A 299 -18.41 -6.29 13.60
CA SER A 299 -19.04 -5.04 13.97
C SER A 299 -19.37 -4.20 12.73
N PRO A 300 -20.60 -3.70 12.53
CA PRO A 300 -20.94 -2.80 11.44
C PRO A 300 -20.49 -1.36 11.70
N TYR A 301 -19.76 -1.11 12.79
CA TYR A 301 -19.28 0.21 13.16
C TYR A 301 -18.44 0.84 12.06
N TRP A 302 -18.65 2.13 11.81
CA TRP A 302 -17.84 2.96 10.94
C TRP A 302 -17.52 4.27 11.63
N GLY A 303 -16.24 4.62 11.68
CA GLY A 303 -15.75 5.83 12.31
C GLY A 303 -14.42 6.29 11.72
N PHE A 304 -14.00 7.49 12.08
CA PHE A 304 -12.78 8.14 11.58
C PHE A 304 -11.74 8.35 12.70
N GLY A 305 -11.92 7.70 13.85
CA GLY A 305 -10.97 7.74 14.95
C GLY A 305 -9.86 6.71 14.83
N TYR A 306 -9.04 6.60 15.88
CA TYR A 306 -7.87 5.73 15.94
C TYR A 306 -8.16 4.38 16.60
N SER A 307 -7.18 3.48 16.56
CA SER A 307 -7.17 2.16 17.20
C SER A 307 -6.27 2.21 18.44
N ASP A 308 -6.62 2.98 19.44
CA ASP A 308 -5.79 3.28 20.62
C ASP A 308 -6.31 2.66 21.93
N ASP A 309 -7.36 1.83 21.84
CA ASP A 309 -7.88 1.09 22.98
C ASP A 309 -7.39 -0.37 23.00
N PRO A 310 -6.51 -0.77 23.94
CA PRO A 310 -6.01 -2.14 24.04
C PRO A 310 -7.11 -3.20 24.22
N VAL A 311 -8.29 -2.80 24.71
CA VAL A 311 -9.46 -3.68 24.89
C VAL A 311 -10.41 -3.60 23.69
N GLY A 312 -10.23 -2.61 22.81
CA GLY A 312 -11.01 -2.41 21.60
C GLY A 312 -12.43 -1.92 21.80
N ALA A 313 -12.81 -1.56 23.03
CA ALA A 313 -14.18 -1.12 23.35
C ALA A 313 -14.49 0.29 22.82
N ASN A 314 -13.48 1.16 22.79
CA ASN A 314 -13.58 2.56 22.40
C ASN A 314 -12.81 2.90 21.11
N ASP A 315 -12.39 1.88 20.36
CA ASP A 315 -11.72 2.13 19.08
C ASP A 315 -12.63 2.93 18.14
N GLY A 316 -12.08 4.01 17.61
CA GLY A 316 -12.76 4.91 16.67
C GLY A 316 -12.62 4.50 15.20
N MET A 317 -11.87 3.43 14.90
CA MET A 317 -11.60 2.92 13.56
C MET A 317 -12.35 1.59 13.32
N PRO A 318 -12.88 1.32 12.11
CA PRO A 318 -13.55 0.04 11.81
C PRO A 318 -12.58 -1.06 11.41
N PHE A 319 -12.87 -2.32 11.85
CA PHE A 319 -12.05 -3.51 11.57
C PHE A 319 -12.84 -4.65 10.92
N GLN A 320 -14.01 -4.38 10.38
CA GLN A 320 -14.93 -5.39 9.88
C GLN A 320 -14.44 -6.07 8.60
N LEU A 321 -14.77 -7.36 8.48
CA LEU A 321 -14.49 -8.19 7.30
C LEU A 321 -15.54 -8.05 6.19
N GLY A 322 -16.65 -7.36 6.46
CA GLY A 322 -17.78 -7.27 5.55
C GLY A 322 -18.73 -8.48 5.66
N LEU A 323 -20.01 -8.19 5.82
CA LEU A 323 -21.03 -9.22 6.04
C LEU A 323 -21.12 -10.23 4.88
N VAL A 324 -21.11 -9.73 3.64
CA VAL A 324 -21.22 -10.60 2.44
C VAL A 324 -20.01 -11.53 2.33
N GLN A 325 -18.80 -11.00 2.56
CA GLN A 325 -17.56 -11.76 2.52
C GLN A 325 -17.54 -12.85 3.60
N VAL A 326 -17.96 -12.54 4.81
CA VAL A 326 -18.05 -13.52 5.92
C VAL A 326 -19.06 -14.62 5.61
N VAL A 327 -20.25 -14.27 5.14
CA VAL A 327 -21.28 -15.25 4.74
C VAL A 327 -20.75 -16.19 3.65
N LEU A 328 -20.08 -15.63 2.63
CA LEU A 328 -19.52 -16.44 1.54
C LEU A 328 -18.35 -17.31 2.01
N ALA A 329 -17.54 -16.87 2.98
CA ALA A 329 -16.50 -17.71 3.58
C ALA A 329 -17.09 -18.87 4.38
N ILE A 330 -18.18 -18.66 5.13
CA ILE A 330 -18.93 -19.70 5.80
C ILE A 330 -19.49 -20.70 4.78
N VAL A 331 -20.10 -20.22 3.71
CA VAL A 331 -20.57 -21.07 2.60
C VAL A 331 -19.43 -21.89 2.00
N ALA A 332 -18.26 -21.26 1.76
CA ALA A 332 -17.08 -21.95 1.27
C ALA A 332 -16.65 -23.09 2.18
N LEU A 333 -16.66 -22.88 3.51
CA LEU A 333 -16.28 -23.89 4.50
C LEU A 333 -17.14 -25.17 4.37
N PHE A 334 -18.45 -25.00 4.17
CA PHE A 334 -19.37 -26.13 4.03
C PHE A 334 -19.36 -26.76 2.63
N THR A 335 -18.99 -26.01 1.59
CA THR A 335 -19.07 -26.47 0.20
C THR A 335 -17.72 -26.88 -0.39
N VAL A 336 -16.59 -26.55 0.24
CA VAL A 336 -15.24 -26.82 -0.28
C VAL A 336 -15.03 -28.30 -0.64
N ARG A 337 -15.60 -29.24 0.11
CA ARG A 337 -15.47 -30.68 -0.17
C ARG A 337 -16.18 -31.10 -1.45
N ARG A 338 -17.21 -30.38 -1.86
CA ARG A 338 -18.02 -30.62 -3.05
C ARG A 338 -17.56 -29.82 -4.25
N ALA A 339 -16.60 -28.90 -4.05
CA ALA A 339 -16.10 -28.06 -5.11
C ALA A 339 -15.41 -28.88 -6.21
N GLU A 340 -15.83 -28.71 -7.45
CA GLU A 340 -15.26 -29.38 -8.61
C GLU A 340 -13.98 -28.67 -9.09
N ARG A 341 -13.97 -27.33 -9.04
CA ARG A 341 -12.83 -26.48 -9.44
C ARG A 341 -12.30 -25.66 -8.27
N ALA A 342 -11.01 -25.41 -8.29
CA ALA A 342 -10.30 -24.59 -7.29
C ALA A 342 -10.51 -25.06 -5.83
N ARG A 343 -10.82 -26.37 -5.62
CA ARG A 343 -11.03 -26.96 -4.28
C ARG A 343 -9.84 -26.79 -3.37
N ALA A 344 -8.65 -27.00 -3.93
CA ALA A 344 -7.41 -26.92 -3.17
C ALA A 344 -7.10 -25.45 -2.80
N GLU A 345 -7.35 -24.52 -3.72
CA GLU A 345 -7.22 -23.08 -3.51
C GLU A 345 -8.22 -22.58 -2.46
N MET A 346 -9.46 -23.04 -2.49
CA MET A 346 -10.45 -22.73 -1.44
C MET A 346 -9.99 -23.22 -0.08
N GLY A 347 -9.48 -24.47 -0.01
CA GLY A 347 -8.91 -25.03 1.23
C GLY A 347 -7.72 -24.21 1.75
N TYR A 348 -6.82 -23.80 0.86
CA TYR A 348 -5.69 -22.94 1.18
C TYR A 348 -6.16 -21.59 1.73
N LEU A 349 -7.10 -20.92 1.04
CA LEU A 349 -7.63 -19.62 1.45
C LEU A 349 -8.36 -19.70 2.82
N LEU A 350 -9.10 -20.79 3.09
CA LEU A 350 -9.72 -20.99 4.39
C LEU A 350 -8.68 -21.10 5.53
N VAL A 351 -7.60 -21.85 5.31
CA VAL A 351 -6.51 -21.98 6.31
C VAL A 351 -5.81 -20.66 6.52
N VAL A 352 -5.47 -19.94 5.44
CA VAL A 352 -4.82 -18.63 5.53
C VAL A 352 -5.74 -17.62 6.19
N GLY A 353 -7.04 -17.61 5.85
CA GLY A 353 -8.02 -16.72 6.47
C GLY A 353 -8.11 -16.89 7.98
N VAL A 354 -8.21 -18.13 8.46
CA VAL A 354 -8.21 -18.43 9.90
C VAL A 354 -6.89 -18.01 10.54
N GLY A 355 -5.75 -18.28 9.87
CA GLY A 355 -4.43 -17.85 10.34
C GLY A 355 -4.31 -16.34 10.49
N LEU A 356 -4.82 -15.56 9.52
CA LEU A 356 -4.82 -14.09 9.58
C LEU A 356 -5.67 -13.57 10.74
N LEU A 357 -6.88 -14.10 10.93
CA LEU A 357 -7.74 -13.72 12.07
C LEU A 357 -7.08 -14.03 13.41
N PHE A 358 -6.39 -15.17 13.51
CA PHE A 358 -5.62 -15.51 14.70
C PHE A 358 -4.48 -14.51 14.94
N VAL A 359 -3.64 -14.25 13.93
CA VAL A 359 -2.46 -13.37 14.07
C VAL A 359 -2.84 -11.93 14.41
N MET A 360 -4.01 -11.46 13.97
CA MET A 360 -4.52 -10.12 14.32
C MET A 360 -5.17 -10.06 15.71
N SER A 361 -5.52 -11.19 16.30
CA SER A 361 -6.23 -11.23 17.59
C SER A 361 -5.27 -11.18 18.78
N PRO A 362 -5.74 -10.78 19.99
CA PRO A 362 -4.94 -10.82 21.22
C PRO A 362 -4.36 -12.20 21.55
N LEU A 363 -4.95 -13.29 21.02
CA LEU A 363 -4.46 -14.66 21.20
C LEU A 363 -3.07 -14.87 20.59
N ALA A 364 -2.70 -14.06 19.59
CA ALA A 364 -1.39 -14.15 18.95
C ALA A 364 -0.31 -13.31 19.65
N ARG A 365 -0.62 -12.57 20.73
CA ARG A 365 0.36 -11.77 21.46
C ARG A 365 1.65 -12.54 21.80
N PRO A 366 1.62 -13.79 22.30
CA PRO A 366 2.84 -14.54 22.56
C PRO A 366 3.71 -14.78 21.31
N LEU A 367 3.09 -14.90 20.12
CA LEU A 367 3.82 -15.01 18.85
C LEU A 367 4.52 -13.71 18.51
N TRP A 368 3.84 -12.57 18.67
CA TRP A 368 4.42 -11.25 18.41
C TRP A 368 5.55 -10.93 19.37
N ASP A 369 5.39 -11.25 20.67
CA ASP A 369 6.44 -11.07 21.67
C ASP A 369 7.68 -11.97 21.40
N ALA A 370 7.47 -13.18 20.84
CA ALA A 370 8.54 -14.11 20.51
C ALA A 370 9.31 -13.77 19.22
N VAL A 371 8.74 -12.92 18.33
CA VAL A 371 9.32 -12.57 17.03
C VAL A 371 9.48 -11.04 16.93
N PRO A 372 10.55 -10.45 17.52
CA PRO A 372 10.72 -9.00 17.63
C PRO A 372 10.55 -8.20 16.31
N PRO A 373 10.95 -8.72 15.13
CA PRO A 373 10.73 -8.00 13.88
C PRO A 373 9.26 -7.69 13.57
N LEU A 374 8.29 -8.46 14.12
CA LEU A 374 6.86 -8.19 13.91
C LEU A 374 6.43 -6.85 14.50
N ALA A 375 7.10 -6.35 15.55
CA ALA A 375 6.83 -5.03 16.12
C ALA A 375 6.93 -3.89 15.09
N VAL A 376 7.75 -4.06 14.03
CA VAL A 376 7.88 -3.09 12.94
C VAL A 376 6.59 -2.95 12.13
N ILE A 377 5.69 -3.94 12.15
CA ILE A 377 4.37 -3.84 11.51
C ILE A 377 3.50 -2.81 12.26
N GLN A 378 3.79 -2.54 13.54
CA GLN A 378 3.11 -1.59 14.45
C GLN A 378 1.66 -1.99 14.77
N PHE A 379 0.87 -2.28 13.75
CA PHE A 379 -0.56 -2.48 13.87
C PHE A 379 -0.95 -3.86 13.32
N PRO A 380 -1.30 -4.85 14.18
CA PRO A 380 -1.77 -6.16 13.72
C PRO A 380 -2.94 -6.10 12.74
N TRP A 381 -3.84 -5.13 12.89
CA TRP A 381 -4.99 -4.94 12.01
C TRP A 381 -4.61 -4.57 10.55
N ARG A 382 -3.37 -4.14 10.25
CA ARG A 382 -2.90 -3.98 8.85
C ARG A 382 -3.03 -5.26 8.04
N LEU A 383 -3.03 -6.42 8.68
CA LEU A 383 -3.26 -7.70 8.01
C LEU A 383 -4.70 -7.89 7.50
N LEU A 384 -5.65 -6.99 7.83
CA LEU A 384 -6.96 -6.91 7.18
C LEU A 384 -6.83 -6.69 5.66
N ALA A 385 -5.76 -6.05 5.21
CA ALA A 385 -5.41 -5.94 3.79
C ALA A 385 -5.34 -7.32 3.11
N LEU A 386 -4.68 -8.28 3.76
CA LEU A 386 -4.59 -9.67 3.28
C LEU A 386 -5.92 -10.40 3.44
N SER A 387 -6.66 -10.13 4.51
CA SER A 387 -7.99 -10.68 4.72
C SER A 387 -8.93 -10.24 3.60
N GLY A 388 -8.85 -9.00 3.14
CA GLY A 388 -9.60 -8.50 1.97
C GLY A 388 -9.37 -9.36 0.73
N PHE A 389 -8.13 -9.69 0.42
CA PHE A 389 -7.79 -10.59 -0.68
C PHE A 389 -8.36 -12.00 -0.46
N VAL A 390 -8.10 -12.60 0.70
CA VAL A 390 -8.46 -13.98 1.02
C VAL A 390 -9.98 -14.19 0.95
N PHE A 391 -10.74 -13.34 1.65
CA PHE A 391 -12.19 -13.47 1.72
C PHE A 391 -12.88 -13.15 0.38
N SER A 392 -12.36 -12.21 -0.40
CA SER A 392 -12.91 -11.85 -1.70
C SER A 392 -12.65 -12.93 -2.76
N ALA A 393 -11.44 -13.48 -2.81
CA ALA A 393 -11.12 -14.61 -3.68
C ALA A 393 -11.95 -15.84 -3.32
N LEU A 394 -12.01 -16.17 -2.04
CA LEU A 394 -12.80 -17.28 -1.52
C LEU A 394 -14.29 -17.12 -1.86
N GLY A 395 -14.84 -15.91 -1.71
CA GLY A 395 -16.23 -15.59 -2.04
C GLY A 395 -16.56 -15.86 -3.51
N GLY A 396 -15.74 -15.41 -4.45
CA GLY A 396 -15.96 -15.68 -5.87
C GLY A 396 -15.86 -17.16 -6.24
N LEU A 397 -14.89 -17.89 -5.64
CA LEU A 397 -14.76 -19.33 -5.84
C LEU A 397 -15.93 -20.11 -5.24
N ALA A 398 -16.42 -19.70 -4.06
CA ALA A 398 -17.58 -20.31 -3.42
C ALA A 398 -18.85 -20.10 -4.26
N LEU A 399 -19.09 -18.89 -4.76
CA LEU A 399 -20.22 -18.57 -5.61
C LEU A 399 -20.24 -19.42 -6.89
N TRP A 400 -19.09 -19.58 -7.54
CA TRP A 400 -18.98 -20.44 -8.72
C TRP A 400 -19.41 -21.88 -8.43
N ASN A 401 -18.95 -22.46 -7.30
CA ASN A 401 -19.22 -23.85 -6.97
C ASN A 401 -20.62 -24.09 -6.37
N LEU A 402 -21.26 -23.05 -5.82
CA LEU A 402 -22.57 -23.15 -5.17
C LEU A 402 -23.73 -23.00 -6.15
N LEU A 403 -23.66 -22.03 -7.07
CA LEU A 403 -24.80 -21.59 -7.87
C LEU A 403 -25.45 -22.69 -8.74
N PRO A 404 -24.69 -23.62 -9.37
CA PRO A 404 -25.31 -24.71 -10.16
C PRO A 404 -26.18 -25.66 -9.35
N SER A 405 -25.89 -25.83 -8.05
CA SER A 405 -26.51 -26.84 -7.19
C SER A 405 -27.57 -26.28 -6.23
N ALA A 406 -27.52 -24.99 -5.91
CA ALA A 406 -28.33 -24.43 -4.82
C ALA A 406 -29.66 -23.82 -5.26
N LEU A 407 -29.82 -23.43 -6.53
CA LEU A 407 -30.98 -22.71 -7.00
C LEU A 407 -31.51 -23.31 -8.31
N PRO A 408 -32.25 -24.44 -8.26
CA PRO A 408 -32.89 -25.02 -9.45
C PRO A 408 -33.76 -23.98 -10.13
N GLY A 409 -33.54 -23.74 -11.43
CA GLY A 409 -34.31 -22.77 -12.22
C GLY A 409 -33.74 -21.34 -12.22
N VAL A 410 -32.80 -21.00 -11.38
CA VAL A 410 -32.05 -19.74 -11.44
C VAL A 410 -30.79 -19.93 -12.30
N ARG A 411 -30.63 -19.09 -13.32
CA ARG A 411 -29.39 -19.10 -14.10
C ARG A 411 -28.22 -18.68 -13.18
N PRO A 412 -27.09 -19.42 -13.16
CA PRO A 412 -25.93 -19.11 -12.31
C PRO A 412 -25.49 -17.64 -12.43
N GLU A 413 -25.63 -17.07 -13.63
CA GLU A 413 -25.28 -15.69 -13.92
C GLU A 413 -26.09 -14.69 -13.09
N GLY A 414 -27.39 -14.93 -12.94
CA GLY A 414 -28.27 -14.09 -12.12
C GLY A 414 -27.86 -14.06 -10.65
N GLY A 415 -27.49 -15.21 -10.10
CA GLY A 415 -26.97 -15.31 -8.72
C GLY A 415 -25.68 -14.51 -8.51
N LEU A 416 -24.73 -14.58 -9.46
CA LEU A 416 -23.49 -13.81 -9.40
C LEU A 416 -23.73 -12.30 -9.44
N VAL A 417 -24.66 -11.85 -10.30
CA VAL A 417 -25.05 -10.42 -10.40
C VAL A 417 -25.67 -9.96 -9.08
N VAL A 418 -26.61 -10.74 -8.51
CA VAL A 418 -27.24 -10.41 -7.23
C VAL A 418 -26.21 -10.31 -6.11
N MET A 419 -25.29 -11.25 -6.01
CA MET A 419 -24.26 -11.22 -4.95
C MET A 419 -23.28 -10.05 -5.13
N GLY A 420 -22.91 -9.71 -6.37
CA GLY A 420 -22.14 -8.50 -6.65
C GLY A 420 -22.87 -7.23 -6.22
N ALA A 421 -24.16 -7.12 -6.55
CA ALA A 421 -24.99 -6.00 -6.12
C ALA A 421 -25.13 -5.94 -4.58
N LEU A 422 -25.30 -7.08 -3.91
CA LEU A 422 -25.36 -7.13 -2.45
C LEU A 422 -24.04 -6.69 -1.81
N ALA A 423 -22.89 -7.05 -2.37
CA ALA A 423 -21.59 -6.58 -1.89
C ALA A 423 -21.48 -5.05 -1.99
N MET A 424 -21.89 -4.47 -3.11
CA MET A 424 -21.90 -3.02 -3.30
C MET A 424 -22.87 -2.32 -2.31
N LEU A 425 -24.09 -2.82 -2.17
CA LEU A 425 -25.11 -2.25 -1.28
C LEU A 425 -24.71 -2.38 0.20
N ALA A 426 -24.14 -3.51 0.61
CA ALA A 426 -23.69 -3.73 1.99
C ALA A 426 -22.52 -2.80 2.38
N SER A 427 -21.69 -2.40 1.41
CA SER A 427 -20.55 -1.52 1.64
C SER A 427 -20.85 -0.05 1.35
N TYR A 428 -22.04 0.27 0.78
CA TYR A 428 -22.42 1.64 0.43
C TYR A 428 -22.34 2.62 1.62
N PRO A 429 -22.75 2.26 2.86
CA PRO A 429 -22.62 3.14 4.01
C PRO A 429 -21.17 3.51 4.36
N TYR A 430 -20.20 2.76 3.90
CA TYR A 430 -18.78 2.93 4.17
C TYR A 430 -18.05 3.75 3.10
N ILE A 431 -18.73 4.14 2.02
CA ILE A 431 -18.20 5.01 0.97
C ILE A 431 -18.36 6.47 1.41
N GLN A 432 -17.64 6.84 2.46
CA GLN A 432 -17.70 8.16 3.08
C GLN A 432 -16.28 8.67 3.34
N ALA A 433 -16.03 9.94 3.03
CA ALA A 433 -14.78 10.63 3.29
C ALA A 433 -15.05 11.96 3.99
N ASN A 434 -14.27 12.29 5.00
CA ASN A 434 -14.26 13.60 5.61
C ASN A 434 -13.37 14.50 4.77
N LEU A 435 -13.99 15.38 3.97
CA LEU A 435 -13.30 16.26 3.03
C LEU A 435 -13.20 17.67 3.60
N SER A 436 -11.99 18.21 3.62
CA SER A 436 -11.68 19.60 3.94
C SER A 436 -11.30 20.36 2.66
N PRO A 437 -11.53 21.69 2.58
CA PRO A 437 -11.10 22.51 1.45
C PRO A 437 -9.60 22.40 1.20
N ILE A 438 -9.20 22.46 -0.07
CA ILE A 438 -7.80 22.49 -0.48
C ILE A 438 -7.36 23.95 -0.50
N GLU A 439 -6.69 24.36 0.57
CA GLU A 439 -6.06 25.68 0.66
C GLU A 439 -4.61 25.57 0.14
N PRO A 440 -4.06 26.57 -0.57
CA PRO A 440 -2.73 26.49 -1.18
C PRO A 440 -1.63 26.07 -0.19
N TRP A 441 -1.67 26.57 1.05
CA TRP A 441 -0.66 26.25 2.06
C TRP A 441 -0.68 24.77 2.50
N ARG A 442 -1.77 24.03 2.22
CA ARG A 442 -1.87 22.59 2.53
C ARG A 442 -1.10 21.70 1.55
N GLU A 443 -0.65 22.27 0.45
CA GLU A 443 0.17 21.61 -0.57
C GLU A 443 1.60 22.19 -0.64
N ASP A 444 2.02 22.98 0.36
CA ASP A 444 3.36 23.57 0.45
C ASP A 444 4.05 23.23 1.80
N GLY A 445 5.29 23.68 1.99
CA GLY A 445 6.09 23.40 3.18
C GLY A 445 5.50 23.90 4.50
N ARG A 446 4.55 24.84 4.46
CA ARG A 446 3.82 25.28 5.68
C ARG A 446 2.98 24.15 6.26
N ALA A 447 2.44 23.25 5.41
CA ALA A 447 1.70 22.09 5.90
C ALA A 447 2.60 21.17 6.73
N VAL A 448 3.83 20.93 6.28
CA VAL A 448 4.82 20.16 7.03
C VAL A 448 5.16 20.86 8.35
N TYR A 449 5.50 22.16 8.27
CA TYR A 449 5.85 22.97 9.43
C TYR A 449 4.73 23.00 10.49
N GLN A 450 3.48 23.21 10.06
CA GLN A 450 2.33 23.23 10.96
C GLN A 450 2.09 21.88 11.60
N PHE A 451 2.15 20.79 10.81
CA PHE A 451 2.00 19.43 11.31
C PHE A 451 3.04 19.12 12.38
N GLU A 452 4.29 19.49 12.16
CA GLU A 452 5.38 19.32 13.11
C GLU A 452 5.17 20.07 14.42
N ARG A 453 4.57 21.22 14.38
CA ARG A 453 4.23 21.98 15.60
C ARG A 453 3.06 21.37 16.38
N GLU A 454 2.11 20.77 15.67
CA GLU A 454 0.94 20.12 16.28
C GLU A 454 1.30 18.75 16.88
N HIS A 455 2.31 18.06 16.32
CA HIS A 455 2.70 16.70 16.66
C HIS A 455 4.22 16.55 16.89
N PRO A 456 4.78 17.22 17.90
CA PRO A 456 6.25 17.22 18.13
C PRO A 456 6.81 15.86 18.53
N ASP A 457 5.97 14.94 18.98
CA ASP A 457 6.30 13.57 19.38
C ASP A 457 6.38 12.59 18.20
N MET A 458 5.88 12.96 17.02
CA MET A 458 5.85 12.09 15.83
C MET A 458 7.10 12.21 14.94
N PHE A 459 8.14 12.98 15.37
CA PHE A 459 9.32 13.22 14.53
C PHE A 459 10.46 12.27 14.83
N GLY A 460 11.01 11.72 13.74
CA GLY A 460 12.32 11.13 13.75
C GLY A 460 13.43 12.20 13.81
N TYR A 461 14.45 11.93 14.58
CA TYR A 461 15.67 12.72 14.61
C TYR A 461 16.86 11.87 14.21
N THR A 462 17.91 12.52 13.69
CA THR A 462 19.19 11.84 13.53
C THR A 462 19.86 11.66 14.88
N THR A 463 20.71 10.64 15.04
CA THR A 463 21.37 10.31 16.31
C THR A 463 22.30 11.40 16.85
N TRP A 464 22.62 12.42 16.06
CA TRP A 464 23.41 13.59 16.47
C TRP A 464 22.58 14.69 17.12
N VAL A 465 21.25 14.61 17.04
CA VAL A 465 20.36 15.56 17.69
C VAL A 465 20.19 15.16 19.15
N THR A 466 20.78 15.94 20.06
CA THR A 466 20.73 15.68 21.50
C THR A 466 19.51 16.29 22.17
N GLN A 467 18.96 17.36 21.59
CA GLN A 467 17.72 18.00 22.04
C GLN A 467 16.84 18.34 20.83
N PRO A 468 15.58 17.88 20.79
CA PRO A 468 14.64 18.27 19.76
C PRO A 468 14.41 19.79 19.78
N PHE A 469 14.41 20.41 18.59
CA PHE A 469 14.12 21.83 18.46
C PHE A 469 12.61 22.07 18.47
N THR A 470 12.18 23.06 19.22
CA THR A 470 10.81 23.61 19.10
C THR A 470 10.71 24.69 18.02
N THR A 471 11.84 25.33 17.71
CA THR A 471 11.99 26.33 16.64
C THR A 471 13.40 26.24 16.05
N THR A 472 13.54 26.57 14.76
CA THR A 472 14.81 26.66 14.06
C THR A 472 15.00 28.07 13.49
N VAL A 473 16.17 28.39 12.99
CA VAL A 473 16.42 29.67 12.27
C VAL A 473 15.53 29.83 11.03
N LEU A 474 15.03 28.71 10.50
CA LEU A 474 14.15 28.69 9.32
C LEU A 474 12.66 28.78 9.68
N SER A 475 12.28 28.60 10.93
CA SER A 475 10.87 28.59 11.37
C SER A 475 10.16 29.90 11.08
N ALA A 476 10.87 31.03 11.19
CA ALA A 476 10.30 32.35 10.92
C ALA A 476 9.86 32.51 9.46
N ALA A 477 10.58 31.91 8.52
CA ALA A 477 10.21 31.93 7.11
C ALA A 477 8.87 31.21 6.86
N TYR A 478 8.68 30.02 7.40
CA TYR A 478 7.40 29.28 7.29
C TYR A 478 6.22 30.01 7.96
N ALA A 479 6.49 30.73 9.05
CA ALA A 479 5.47 31.49 9.77
C ALA A 479 5.13 32.83 9.09
N SER A 480 5.91 33.26 8.09
CA SER A 480 5.68 34.51 7.37
C SER A 480 4.40 34.45 6.53
N PRO A 481 3.52 35.46 6.58
CA PRO A 481 2.39 35.56 5.66
C PRO A 481 2.82 35.72 4.19
N ASP A 482 4.04 36.18 3.96
CA ASP A 482 4.64 36.39 2.63
C ASP A 482 5.41 35.16 2.12
N TYR A 483 5.30 34.03 2.83
CA TYR A 483 5.95 32.79 2.38
C TYR A 483 5.43 32.36 1.01
N VAL A 484 6.34 32.27 0.08
CA VAL A 484 6.10 31.76 -1.27
C VAL A 484 7.07 30.62 -1.51
N GLU A 485 6.54 29.45 -1.81
CA GLU A 485 7.32 28.28 -2.18
C GLU A 485 7.50 28.24 -3.70
N HIS A 486 8.74 28.10 -4.14
CA HIS A 486 9.07 27.89 -5.54
C HIS A 486 9.39 26.41 -5.76
N HIS A 487 8.53 25.71 -6.51
CA HIS A 487 8.75 24.31 -6.90
C HIS A 487 8.99 23.31 -5.76
N GLY A 488 8.41 23.55 -4.58
CA GLY A 488 8.57 22.67 -3.42
C GLY A 488 9.87 22.91 -2.62
N ASP A 489 10.56 24.02 -2.86
CA ASP A 489 11.82 24.32 -2.16
C ASP A 489 11.57 24.82 -0.75
N ALA A 490 12.39 24.34 0.21
CA ALA A 490 12.39 24.85 1.57
C ALA A 490 12.97 26.28 1.64
N PRO A 491 12.78 27.04 2.76
CA PRO A 491 13.32 28.39 2.90
C PRO A 491 14.83 28.44 2.70
N ALA A 492 15.28 29.36 1.85
CA ALA A 492 16.69 29.65 1.60
C ALA A 492 17.27 30.64 2.62
N ASP A 493 16.46 31.63 3.07
CA ASP A 493 16.87 32.62 4.05
C ASP A 493 17.21 31.94 5.39
N GLY A 494 18.39 32.28 5.95
CA GLY A 494 18.90 31.64 7.14
C GLY A 494 19.56 30.27 6.90
N ARG A 495 19.64 29.80 5.65
CA ARG A 495 20.29 28.52 5.30
C ARG A 495 21.79 28.53 5.54
N LEU A 496 22.44 29.65 5.26
CA LEU A 496 23.87 29.85 5.51
C LEU A 496 24.07 30.84 6.66
N GLU A 497 25.01 30.55 7.54
CA GLU A 497 25.37 31.38 8.69
C GLU A 497 26.88 31.43 8.86
N ILE A 498 27.44 32.64 8.95
CA ILE A 498 28.86 32.83 9.26
C ILE A 498 29.02 32.73 10.78
N THR A 499 29.60 31.66 11.25
CA THR A 499 29.80 31.38 12.69
C THR A 499 31.14 31.86 13.20
N ALA A 500 32.11 32.12 12.31
CA ALA A 500 33.42 32.70 12.66
C ALA A 500 33.96 33.50 11.47
N GLY A 501 34.75 34.51 11.74
CA GLY A 501 35.31 35.41 10.73
C GLY A 501 34.41 36.64 10.43
N LYS A 502 34.82 37.45 9.46
CA LYS A 502 34.02 38.59 8.94
C LYS A 502 33.65 38.36 7.50
N GLY A 503 32.40 38.58 7.17
CA GLY A 503 31.88 38.39 5.82
C GLY A 503 30.37 38.63 5.77
N SER A 504 29.77 38.38 4.62
CA SER A 504 28.33 38.43 4.41
C SER A 504 27.88 37.26 3.53
N VAL A 505 26.70 36.75 3.77
CA VAL A 505 26.00 35.82 2.86
C VAL A 505 25.48 36.68 1.71
N VAL A 506 25.91 36.38 0.48
CA VAL A 506 25.53 37.10 -0.74
C VAL A 506 24.26 36.49 -1.31
N GLU A 507 24.19 35.15 -1.31
CA GLU A 507 23.09 34.39 -1.86
C GLU A 507 22.96 33.05 -1.12
N SER A 508 21.73 32.60 -0.92
CA SER A 508 21.43 31.25 -0.44
C SER A 508 20.46 30.59 -1.41
N TYR A 509 20.62 29.29 -1.61
CA TYR A 509 19.65 28.48 -2.34
C TYR A 509 19.40 27.15 -1.62
N VAL A 510 18.26 26.55 -1.89
CA VAL A 510 17.89 25.24 -1.39
C VAL A 510 17.02 24.55 -2.43
N GLY A 511 17.27 23.27 -2.66
CA GLY A 511 16.43 22.39 -3.44
C GLY A 511 15.84 21.31 -2.54
N GLY A 512 15.17 20.30 -3.13
CA GLY A 512 14.61 19.18 -2.38
C GLY A 512 15.65 18.31 -1.70
N SER A 513 16.88 18.24 -2.22
CA SER A 513 17.99 17.41 -1.75
C SER A 513 19.35 18.13 -1.73
N SER A 514 19.37 19.42 -2.02
CA SER A 514 20.57 20.24 -2.04
C SER A 514 20.39 21.54 -1.25
N ALA A 515 21.49 22.11 -0.76
CA ALA A 515 21.49 23.41 -0.10
C ALA A 515 22.87 24.06 -0.27
N GLY A 516 22.90 25.38 -0.46
CA GLY A 516 24.16 26.08 -0.62
C GLY A 516 24.01 27.59 -0.81
N GLY A 517 25.06 28.25 -1.31
CA GLY A 517 25.03 29.67 -1.65
C GLY A 517 26.42 30.24 -1.83
N VAL A 518 26.46 31.59 -1.91
CA VAL A 518 27.69 32.38 -2.07
C VAL A 518 27.91 33.22 -0.82
N VAL A 519 29.13 33.16 -0.29
CA VAL A 519 29.54 33.91 0.90
C VAL A 519 30.76 34.74 0.56
N ALA A 520 30.70 36.05 0.81
CA ALA A 520 31.82 36.95 0.66
C ALA A 520 32.54 37.11 2.01
N MET A 521 33.69 36.42 2.16
CA MET A 521 34.50 36.47 3.38
C MET A 521 35.59 37.55 3.27
N GLN A 522 35.70 38.37 4.29
CA GLN A 522 36.76 39.38 4.44
C GLN A 522 37.95 38.84 5.25
N THR A 523 37.70 37.89 6.12
CA THR A 523 38.72 37.18 6.91
C THR A 523 38.47 35.65 6.86
N PRO A 524 39.48 34.80 7.06
CA PRO A 524 39.25 33.37 7.24
C PRO A 524 38.20 33.14 8.32
N GLY A 525 37.28 32.18 8.07
CA GLY A 525 36.20 31.92 8.99
C GLY A 525 35.46 30.61 8.71
N THR A 526 34.39 30.39 9.41
CA THR A 526 33.57 29.19 9.31
C THR A 526 32.15 29.57 8.88
N VAL A 527 31.62 28.83 7.91
CA VAL A 527 30.23 28.94 7.46
C VAL A 527 29.50 27.68 7.88
N ARG A 528 28.36 27.83 8.53
CA ARG A 528 27.44 26.74 8.86
C ARG A 528 26.32 26.69 7.83
N ILE A 529 26.05 25.49 7.30
CA ILE A 529 24.87 25.20 6.52
C ILE A 529 23.81 24.63 7.49
N ASN A 530 22.68 25.31 7.62
CA ASN A 530 21.59 24.89 8.52
C ASN A 530 20.79 23.76 7.90
N VAL A 531 21.35 22.55 7.94
CA VAL A 531 20.80 21.26 7.54
C VAL A 531 21.19 20.26 8.62
N TYR A 532 20.32 19.31 8.94
CA TYR A 532 20.71 18.23 9.85
C TYR A 532 21.89 17.45 9.28
N TYR A 533 22.86 17.19 10.16
CA TYR A 533 23.97 16.33 9.78
C TYR A 533 23.46 14.89 9.51
N PHE A 534 23.87 14.37 8.39
CA PHE A 534 23.70 12.97 8.01
C PHE A 534 24.89 12.54 7.14
N PRO A 535 25.44 11.31 7.29
CA PRO A 535 26.51 10.84 6.44
C PRO A 535 26.10 10.84 4.97
N GLY A 536 26.96 11.39 4.11
CA GLY A 536 26.68 11.47 2.67
C GLY A 536 26.49 12.90 2.14
N TRP A 537 26.33 13.90 3.03
CA TRP A 537 26.46 15.29 2.60
C TRP A 537 27.88 15.54 2.11
N MET A 538 28.00 16.08 0.90
CA MET A 538 29.28 16.46 0.27
C MET A 538 29.25 17.96 0.00
N VAL A 539 30.40 18.62 0.23
CA VAL A 539 30.63 20.05 -0.05
C VAL A 539 31.57 20.16 -1.25
#